data_a9503ae585d50c05e2eaa8b27e472b09
#
_entry.id   a9503ae585d50c05e2eaa8b27e472b09
#
_cell.length_a   1.000
_cell.length_b   1.000
_cell.length_c   1.000
_cell.angle_alpha   90.00
_cell.angle_beta   90.00
_cell.angle_gamma   90.00
#
_symmetry.space_group_name_H-M   'P 1'
#
loop_
_entity.id
_entity.type
_entity.pdbx_description
1 polymer ?
#
loop_
_entity_poly.entity_id
_entity_poly.type
_entity_poly.pdbx_seq_one_letter_code
_entity_poly.pdbx_strand_id
1 'polypeptide(L)'
;LKKLRATTALAVVVAILGLGLGACGSSSDEGGERTTLRAVYAGFPDYLDPALSYTLEGWTALWNSYLPLLTYAHANGAAGTKIIPGLAEALPQVSDGGKTYTLILRPGLMYSDGTRVRASDFAHTIERLFRVSSSGSPFYADIVGAEHFAETKQGGIPGIETNNKTGRIVIHLNEPRGTFENELAMIFAAPLPSGTPAEDLTAHPPPATGPYVITAVKPGRSWEYERNPEWLSNNAKLLPQLPSGHVNQIDVTVVRNTSTEVNDVEQGRYDWMQNPPPTDRYAAVKDKYEGTQFRTAPQINLYYFWMNTKTTPFDDPEVRRAVNYAVNPAALERIFAGQLTATQQILPPGIPGYKKFVPYPHDMAKAKAMIAAADPSDRQVTVWTDNYGQNKEAGEYFDGVLDELGFETTLKVINSDNYFTVIGNLSTPSLDTGFANWFEDYPHPSDYFAPQLTAAGIQPTNNTNWAQFDDKALSAKVDRLSREHLGPKQLAEYTALDRAYMRQAPWVPFGSLTLSTFVSDAIDLEDLVISPIFGQDLTSFEFK
;
A
#
# COMPACT_ATOMS: atom_id res chain seq x y z
N LEU A 1 -12.81 -38.05 59.85
CA LEU A 1 -13.73 -38.30 61.01
C LEU A 1 -14.84 -37.28 61.01
N LYS A 2 -16.07 -37.85 61.00
CA LYS A 2 -17.36 -37.33 61.46
C LYS A 2 -17.97 -36.11 60.71
N LYS A 3 -18.98 -36.37 59.89
CA LYS A 3 -20.47 -36.50 60.14
C LYS A 3 -21.14 -35.16 60.28
N LEU A 4 -21.99 -34.79 59.30
CA LEU A 4 -23.45 -34.99 59.20
C LEU A 4 -24.24 -33.92 59.95
N ARG A 5 -25.05 -33.13 59.28
CA ARG A 5 -26.53 -33.26 59.25
C ARG A 5 -27.20 -32.21 58.40
N ALA A 6 -28.12 -32.69 57.64
CA ALA A 6 -29.14 -32.02 56.85
C ALA A 6 -30.22 -31.38 57.72
N THR A 7 -30.91 -30.40 57.21
CA THR A 7 -32.34 -30.20 57.50
C THR A 7 -33.06 -29.54 56.31
N THR A 8 -34.15 -30.16 55.99
CA THR A 8 -35.17 -29.96 54.95
C THR A 8 -36.22 -28.93 55.39
N ALA A 9 -36.77 -28.16 54.43
CA ALA A 9 -38.16 -27.67 54.42
C ALA A 9 -38.40 -27.01 53.05
N LEU A 10 -39.18 -27.52 52.24
CA LEU A 10 -40.62 -27.71 52.05
C LEU A 10 -41.22 -26.58 51.16
N ALA A 11 -41.79 -27.02 50.08
CA ALA A 11 -42.34 -26.36 48.92
C ALA A 11 -43.54 -25.44 49.20
N VAL A 12 -43.77 -24.48 48.29
CA VAL A 12 -45.11 -24.11 47.81
C VAL A 12 -45.05 -23.90 46.29
N VAL A 13 -45.79 -24.75 45.60
CA VAL A 13 -46.14 -24.68 44.19
C VAL A 13 -47.33 -23.75 44.03
N VAL A 14 -47.22 -22.74 43.16
CA VAL A 14 -48.38 -22.11 42.54
C VAL A 14 -48.15 -22.11 41.04
N ALA A 15 -48.92 -22.96 40.37
CA ALA A 15 -49.00 -23.00 38.92
C ALA A 15 -49.97 -21.90 38.45
N ILE A 16 -49.52 -21.06 37.55
CA ILE A 16 -50.41 -20.26 36.69
C ILE A 16 -50.06 -20.59 35.26
N LEU A 17 -50.96 -21.33 34.61
CA LEU A 17 -50.96 -21.49 33.16
C LEU A 17 -51.33 -20.13 32.53
N GLY A 18 -50.42 -19.58 31.73
CA GLY A 18 -50.67 -18.50 30.81
C GLY A 18 -50.14 -18.92 29.44
N LEU A 19 -51.01 -19.35 28.54
CA LEU A 19 -50.74 -19.49 27.13
C LEU A 19 -50.32 -18.10 26.57
N GLY A 20 -49.09 -17.99 26.18
CA GLY A 20 -48.57 -16.89 25.37
C GLY A 20 -47.85 -17.48 24.15
N LEU A 21 -48.50 -17.47 23.01
CA LEU A 21 -47.91 -17.69 21.70
C LEU A 21 -46.81 -16.64 21.54
N GLY A 22 -45.58 -17.06 21.71
CA GLY A 22 -44.39 -16.29 21.33
C GLY A 22 -44.25 -16.32 19.82
N ALA A 23 -44.68 -15.28 19.15
CA ALA A 23 -44.30 -14.98 17.79
C ALA A 23 -42.76 -14.85 17.74
N CYS A 24 -42.12 -15.62 16.87
CA CYS A 24 -40.80 -15.27 16.35
C CYS A 24 -40.93 -13.91 15.67
N GLY A 25 -40.58 -12.87 16.36
CA GLY A 25 -40.39 -11.58 15.77
C GLY A 25 -39.14 -11.62 14.92
N SER A 26 -39.30 -11.84 13.61
CA SER A 26 -38.44 -11.23 12.65
C SER A 26 -38.52 -9.74 12.89
N SER A 27 -37.48 -9.12 13.40
CA SER A 27 -37.31 -7.68 13.31
C SER A 27 -37.29 -7.33 11.82
N SER A 28 -38.48 -7.00 11.29
CA SER A 28 -38.57 -6.17 10.11
C SER A 28 -37.95 -4.84 10.52
N ASP A 29 -36.77 -4.55 9.96
CA ASP A 29 -36.23 -3.21 9.87
C ASP A 29 -37.32 -2.34 9.21
N GLU A 30 -38.08 -1.63 10.02
CA GLU A 30 -38.91 -0.53 9.53
C GLU A 30 -37.93 0.53 9.03
N GLY A 31 -37.98 0.79 7.73
CA GLY A 31 -37.38 1.84 6.89
C GLY A 31 -36.60 2.99 7.53
N GLY A 32 -35.62 2.71 8.36
CA GLY A 32 -34.58 3.64 8.75
C GLY A 32 -33.47 3.58 7.67
N GLU A 33 -33.07 4.75 7.22
CA GLU A 33 -31.94 4.92 6.31
C GLU A 33 -30.72 4.15 6.86
N ARG A 34 -30.15 3.22 6.09
CA ARG A 34 -28.96 2.46 6.51
C ARG A 34 -27.79 3.43 6.66
N THR A 35 -27.19 3.46 7.85
CA THR A 35 -26.10 4.39 8.18
C THR A 35 -24.79 3.68 8.56
N THR A 36 -24.80 2.35 8.67
CA THR A 36 -23.65 1.51 9.02
C THR A 36 -23.23 0.66 7.83
N LEU A 37 -22.01 0.87 7.34
CA LEU A 37 -21.34 0.04 6.33
C LEU A 37 -20.70 -1.17 7.01
N ARG A 38 -21.02 -2.37 6.56
CA ARG A 38 -20.40 -3.62 7.04
C ARG A 38 -19.33 -4.07 6.05
N ALA A 39 -18.07 -3.94 6.45
CA ALA A 39 -16.92 -4.30 5.63
C ALA A 39 -16.29 -5.61 6.11
N VAL A 40 -15.70 -6.35 5.15
CA VAL A 40 -14.93 -7.55 5.45
C VAL A 40 -13.54 -7.46 4.84
N TYR A 41 -12.54 -7.88 5.61
CA TYR A 41 -11.12 -7.95 5.24
C TYR A 41 -10.64 -9.39 5.38
N ALA A 42 -9.82 -9.87 4.46
CA ALA A 42 -9.20 -11.19 4.54
C ALA A 42 -8.13 -11.28 5.64
N GLY A 43 -7.53 -10.15 6.02
CA GLY A 43 -6.53 -10.04 7.07
C GLY A 43 -6.69 -8.79 7.91
N PHE A 44 -6.19 -8.84 9.14
CA PHE A 44 -6.05 -7.62 9.94
C PHE A 44 -4.85 -6.82 9.37
N PRO A 45 -4.93 -5.47 9.26
CA PRO A 45 -3.79 -4.65 8.88
C PRO A 45 -2.54 -4.95 9.73
N ASP A 46 -1.37 -4.70 9.18
CA ASP A 46 -0.12 -4.78 9.94
C ASP A 46 -0.21 -3.97 11.24
N TYR A 47 -0.64 -2.71 11.15
CA TYR A 47 -0.90 -1.83 12.26
C TYR A 47 -2.10 -0.91 11.98
N LEU A 48 -2.77 -0.46 13.04
CA LEU A 48 -3.71 0.68 13.04
C LEU A 48 -3.09 1.92 13.71
N ASP A 49 -1.76 2.00 13.70
CA ASP A 49 -0.95 3.13 14.13
C ASP A 49 -0.34 3.81 12.89
N PRO A 50 -0.61 5.10 12.62
CA PRO A 50 -0.12 5.78 11.41
C PRO A 50 1.42 5.88 11.34
N ALA A 51 2.13 5.73 12.45
CA ALA A 51 3.59 5.71 12.45
C ALA A 51 4.19 4.34 12.10
N LEU A 52 3.41 3.25 12.15
CA LEU A 52 3.94 1.90 11.99
C LEU A 52 3.41 1.17 10.76
N SER A 53 2.19 1.49 10.31
CA SER A 53 1.56 0.78 9.20
C SER A 53 2.29 1.04 7.87
N TYR A 54 2.62 -0.06 7.16
CA TYR A 54 3.30 -0.01 5.86
C TYR A 54 2.79 -1.09 4.91
N THR A 55 1.47 -1.27 4.91
CA THR A 55 0.77 -2.14 3.96
C THR A 55 -0.40 -1.40 3.32
N LEU A 56 -0.84 -1.85 2.14
CA LEU A 56 -1.98 -1.25 1.46
C LEU A 56 -3.24 -1.33 2.33
N GLU A 57 -3.49 -2.46 2.98
CA GLU A 57 -4.63 -2.67 3.87
C GLU A 57 -4.62 -1.68 5.04
N GLY A 58 -3.44 -1.47 5.64
CA GLY A 58 -3.26 -0.51 6.71
C GLY A 58 -3.44 0.93 6.25
N TRP A 59 -2.89 1.29 5.11
CA TRP A 59 -3.05 2.65 4.57
C TRP A 59 -4.49 2.93 4.12
N THR A 60 -5.17 1.96 3.51
CA THR A 60 -6.63 2.06 3.25
C THR A 60 -7.40 2.31 4.54
N ALA A 61 -7.04 1.62 5.62
CA ALA A 61 -7.69 1.78 6.92
C ALA A 61 -7.42 3.15 7.57
N LEU A 62 -6.22 3.71 7.39
CA LEU A 62 -5.79 4.92 8.11
C LEU A 62 -6.06 6.23 7.36
N TRP A 63 -6.11 6.21 6.04
CA TRP A 63 -6.15 7.41 5.20
C TRP A 63 -7.28 8.38 5.55
N ASN A 64 -8.47 7.86 5.85
CA ASN A 64 -9.63 8.68 6.17
C ASN A 64 -9.71 9.09 7.66
N SER A 65 -8.74 8.66 8.47
CA SER A 65 -8.64 9.02 9.90
C SER A 65 -7.49 9.99 10.15
N TYR A 66 -6.34 9.81 9.48
CA TYR A 66 -5.12 10.57 9.76
C TYR A 66 -4.72 11.40 8.54
N LEU A 67 -4.90 12.71 8.64
CA LEU A 67 -4.58 13.65 7.57
C LEU A 67 -3.18 14.25 7.76
N PRO A 68 -2.26 14.10 6.78
CA PRO A 68 -0.97 14.79 6.77
C PRO A 68 -1.11 16.29 6.45
N LEU A 69 0.02 17.02 6.45
CA LEU A 69 0.06 18.44 6.02
C LEU A 69 -0.32 18.59 4.54
N LEU A 70 0.13 17.67 3.70
CA LEU A 70 -0.30 17.49 2.31
C LEU A 70 -1.02 16.14 2.22
N THR A 71 -1.85 15.94 1.21
CA THR A 71 -2.49 14.65 0.92
C THR A 71 -2.70 14.51 -0.57
N TYR A 72 -3.20 13.35 -1.00
CA TYR A 72 -3.61 13.15 -2.39
C TYR A 72 -5.08 13.44 -2.59
N ALA A 73 -5.45 13.82 -3.81
CA ALA A 73 -6.85 14.09 -4.14
C ALA A 73 -7.69 12.80 -4.01
N HIS A 74 -8.87 12.94 -3.44
CA HIS A 74 -9.87 11.87 -3.33
C HIS A 74 -10.55 11.68 -4.70
N ALA A 75 -9.84 10.99 -5.61
CA ALA A 75 -10.28 10.84 -6.99
C ALA A 75 -9.76 9.54 -7.63
N ASN A 76 -10.47 9.06 -8.64
CA ASN A 76 -10.09 7.89 -9.41
C ASN A 76 -8.92 8.17 -10.39
N GLY A 77 -8.07 7.17 -10.62
CA GLY A 77 -7.02 7.18 -11.63
C GLY A 77 -6.00 8.31 -11.45
N ALA A 78 -5.50 8.87 -12.55
CA ALA A 78 -4.42 9.87 -12.52
C ALA A 78 -4.76 11.16 -11.74
N ALA A 79 -6.03 11.50 -11.57
CA ALA A 79 -6.43 12.62 -10.74
C ALA A 79 -6.13 12.36 -9.25
N GLY A 80 -6.21 11.11 -8.83
CA GLY A 80 -5.91 10.67 -7.47
C GLY A 80 -4.42 10.68 -7.10
N THR A 81 -3.51 10.88 -8.06
CA THR A 81 -2.07 11.05 -7.76
C THR A 81 -1.68 12.50 -7.51
N LYS A 82 -2.62 13.44 -7.62
CA LYS A 82 -2.34 14.86 -7.44
C LYS A 82 -2.23 15.20 -5.97
N ILE A 83 -1.09 15.77 -5.57
CA ILE A 83 -0.91 16.34 -4.22
C ILE A 83 -1.76 17.59 -4.06
N ILE A 84 -2.48 17.66 -2.95
CA ILE A 84 -3.30 18.82 -2.54
C ILE A 84 -2.98 19.17 -1.09
N PRO A 85 -3.29 20.39 -0.62
CA PRO A 85 -3.19 20.72 0.79
C PRO A 85 -4.09 19.79 1.64
N GLY A 86 -3.51 19.15 2.64
CA GLY A 86 -4.21 18.45 3.72
C GLY A 86 -4.49 19.42 4.87
N LEU A 87 -3.78 19.26 6.00
CA LEU A 87 -3.90 20.17 7.15
C LEU A 87 -3.19 21.53 6.92
N ALA A 88 -2.32 21.66 5.93
CA ALA A 88 -1.72 22.94 5.55
C ALA A 88 -2.69 23.85 4.79
N GLU A 89 -2.50 25.15 4.84
CA GLU A 89 -3.29 26.14 4.10
C GLU A 89 -3.09 26.04 2.59
N ALA A 90 -1.85 25.71 2.16
CA ALA A 90 -1.42 25.63 0.77
C ALA A 90 -0.27 24.63 0.62
N LEU A 91 0.12 24.35 -0.63
CA LEU A 91 1.37 23.66 -0.94
C LEU A 91 2.57 24.45 -0.38
N PRO A 92 3.71 23.80 -0.08
CA PRO A 92 4.84 24.45 0.54
C PRO A 92 5.47 25.53 -0.36
N GLN A 93 6.01 26.57 0.26
CA GLN A 93 6.96 27.44 -0.41
C GLN A 93 8.34 26.79 -0.33
N VAL A 94 8.86 26.42 -1.50
CA VAL A 94 10.17 25.77 -1.62
C VAL A 94 11.23 26.84 -1.92
N SER A 95 12.32 26.84 -1.18
CA SER A 95 13.42 27.79 -1.31
C SER A 95 14.78 27.09 -1.11
N ASP A 96 15.86 27.84 -1.11
CA ASP A 96 17.22 27.35 -0.91
C ASP A 96 17.57 26.20 -1.87
N GLY A 97 17.20 26.36 -3.14
CA GLY A 97 17.48 25.36 -4.17
C GLY A 97 16.82 24.01 -3.97
N GLY A 98 15.67 23.94 -3.28
CA GLY A 98 14.93 22.70 -3.01
C GLY A 98 15.22 22.08 -1.64
N LYS A 99 15.91 22.80 -0.74
CA LYS A 99 16.27 22.30 0.59
C LYS A 99 15.40 22.81 1.72
N THR A 100 14.63 23.90 1.50
CA THR A 100 13.79 24.49 2.56
C THR A 100 12.33 24.51 2.13
N TYR A 101 11.48 23.89 2.93
CA TYR A 101 10.04 23.79 2.72
C TYR A 101 9.33 24.55 3.84
N THR A 102 8.54 25.58 3.48
CA THR A 102 7.76 26.36 4.45
C THR A 102 6.27 26.10 4.22
N LEU A 103 5.58 25.66 5.27
CA LEU A 103 4.14 25.45 5.31
C LEU A 103 3.50 26.24 6.44
N ILE A 104 2.20 26.49 6.31
CA ILE A 104 1.38 27.06 7.38
C ILE A 104 0.28 26.05 7.71
N LEU A 105 0.27 25.56 8.94
CA LEU A 105 -0.82 24.74 9.44
C LEU A 105 -2.09 25.59 9.51
N ARG A 106 -3.18 25.10 8.98
CA ARG A 106 -4.47 25.77 9.00
C ARG A 106 -4.92 26.02 10.45
N PRO A 107 -5.32 27.24 10.81
CA PRO A 107 -5.71 27.56 12.18
C PRO A 107 -7.07 26.95 12.53
N GLY A 108 -7.23 26.56 13.77
CA GLY A 108 -8.51 26.11 14.32
C GLY A 108 -8.79 24.61 14.15
N LEU A 109 -7.91 23.83 13.53
CA LEU A 109 -8.06 22.38 13.40
C LEU A 109 -8.04 21.70 14.77
N MET A 110 -8.85 20.64 14.91
CA MET A 110 -9.04 19.86 16.14
C MET A 110 -8.79 18.37 15.87
N TYR A 111 -8.22 17.69 16.85
CA TYR A 111 -8.23 16.24 16.92
C TYR A 111 -9.59 15.72 17.41
N SER A 112 -9.88 14.47 17.17
CA SER A 112 -11.16 13.82 17.55
C SER A 112 -11.45 13.81 19.06
N ASP A 113 -10.43 14.01 19.89
CA ASP A 113 -10.54 14.14 21.35
C ASP A 113 -10.83 15.58 21.81
N GLY A 114 -11.03 16.52 20.89
CA GLY A 114 -11.27 17.93 21.17
C GLY A 114 -10.01 18.73 21.48
N THR A 115 -8.82 18.15 21.37
CA THR A 115 -7.57 18.90 21.50
C THR A 115 -7.21 19.60 20.18
N ARG A 116 -6.49 20.75 20.30
CA ARG A 116 -6.16 21.55 19.13
C ARG A 116 -4.91 21.02 18.41
N VAL A 117 -4.96 20.91 17.09
CA VAL A 117 -3.78 20.60 16.25
C VAL A 117 -2.82 21.79 16.29
N ARG A 118 -1.53 21.53 16.51
CA ARG A 118 -0.45 22.53 16.62
C ARG A 118 0.67 22.25 15.63
N ALA A 119 1.39 23.27 15.22
CA ALA A 119 2.57 23.11 14.35
C ALA A 119 3.63 22.18 14.96
N SER A 120 3.81 22.21 16.30
CA SER A 120 4.74 21.33 17.03
C SER A 120 4.38 19.84 16.94
N ASP A 121 3.13 19.51 16.66
CA ASP A 121 2.66 18.12 16.57
C ASP A 121 3.28 17.41 15.35
N PHE A 122 3.53 18.15 14.26
CA PHE A 122 4.27 17.64 13.12
C PHE A 122 5.71 17.23 13.51
N ALA A 123 6.44 18.11 14.22
CA ALA A 123 7.79 17.78 14.68
C ALA A 123 7.79 16.54 15.58
N HIS A 124 6.85 16.48 16.54
CA HIS A 124 6.66 15.31 17.40
C HIS A 124 6.39 14.02 16.60
N THR A 125 5.54 14.10 15.57
CA THR A 125 5.23 12.94 14.71
C THR A 125 6.49 12.43 14.02
N ILE A 126 7.27 13.30 13.37
CA ILE A 126 8.50 12.86 12.70
C ILE A 126 9.50 12.27 13.71
N GLU A 127 9.69 12.89 14.87
CA GLU A 127 10.52 12.34 15.94
C GLU A 127 10.01 10.97 16.44
N ARG A 128 8.68 10.79 16.53
CA ARG A 128 8.06 9.52 16.94
C ARG A 128 8.40 8.40 15.97
N LEU A 129 8.42 8.64 14.64
CA LEU A 129 8.84 7.64 13.66
C LEU A 129 10.20 7.03 14.00
N PHE A 130 11.17 7.88 14.33
CA PHE A 130 12.50 7.39 14.72
C PHE A 130 12.49 6.68 16.07
N ARG A 131 11.68 7.12 17.04
CA ARG A 131 11.60 6.50 18.37
C ARG A 131 11.00 5.10 18.32
N VAL A 132 9.99 4.87 17.49
CA VAL A 132 9.35 3.55 17.33
C VAL A 132 10.03 2.66 16.29
N SER A 133 11.15 3.13 15.71
CA SER A 133 11.85 2.43 14.61
C SER A 133 10.92 2.11 13.42
N SER A 134 10.11 3.10 13.05
CA SER A 134 9.16 3.02 11.93
C SER A 134 9.85 2.71 10.61
N SER A 135 9.21 1.88 9.77
CA SER A 135 9.59 1.70 8.36
C SER A 135 9.48 3.00 7.55
N GLY A 136 8.69 3.99 8.03
CA GLY A 136 8.58 5.32 7.44
C GLY A 136 9.73 6.27 7.77
N SER A 137 10.58 5.97 8.77
CA SER A 137 11.65 6.89 9.19
C SER A 137 12.69 7.21 8.11
N PRO A 138 13.05 6.31 7.17
CA PRO A 138 14.01 6.61 6.11
C PRO A 138 13.57 7.74 5.18
N PHE A 139 12.26 7.94 4.96
CA PHE A 139 11.73 9.03 4.14
C PHE A 139 12.04 10.41 4.70
N TYR A 140 12.29 10.53 6.00
CA TYR A 140 12.57 11.78 6.71
C TYR A 140 14.02 11.88 7.19
N ALA A 141 14.88 10.94 6.83
CA ALA A 141 16.28 10.91 7.27
C ALA A 141 17.13 12.09 6.73
N ASP A 142 16.74 12.64 5.57
CA ASP A 142 17.41 13.81 4.98
C ASP A 142 17.09 15.13 5.66
N ILE A 143 16.18 15.18 6.62
CA ILE A 143 15.94 16.37 7.43
C ILE A 143 17.18 16.65 8.28
N VAL A 144 17.65 17.90 8.30
CA VAL A 144 18.85 18.32 9.05
C VAL A 144 18.76 17.86 10.51
N GLY A 145 19.71 17.05 10.93
CA GLY A 145 19.81 16.51 12.28
C GLY A 145 18.95 15.27 12.58
N ALA A 146 18.17 14.78 11.60
CA ALA A 146 17.35 13.57 11.79
C ALA A 146 18.20 12.31 12.03
N GLU A 147 19.33 12.17 11.34
CA GLU A 147 20.26 11.04 11.52
C GLU A 147 20.83 11.02 12.95
N HIS A 148 21.30 12.17 13.44
CA HIS A 148 21.76 12.28 14.84
C HIS A 148 20.63 11.96 15.84
N PHE A 149 19.41 12.43 15.56
CA PHE A 149 18.25 12.11 16.39
C PHE A 149 17.92 10.61 16.33
N ALA A 150 18.05 9.97 15.15
CA ALA A 150 17.84 8.54 14.98
C ALA A 150 18.79 7.70 15.87
N GLU A 151 20.03 8.15 16.06
CA GLU A 151 21.02 7.50 16.91
C GLU A 151 20.77 7.74 18.41
N THR A 152 20.53 8.98 18.79
CA THR A 152 20.49 9.40 20.20
C THR A 152 19.11 9.35 20.83
N LYS A 153 18.05 9.51 20.05
CA LYS A 153 16.64 9.70 20.48
C LYS A 153 16.45 10.88 21.44
N GLN A 154 17.42 11.80 21.51
CA GLN A 154 17.44 12.94 22.44
C GLN A 154 17.41 14.27 21.72
N GLY A 155 16.93 15.29 22.42
CA GLY A 155 16.78 16.64 21.88
C GLY A 155 15.56 16.77 20.97
N GLY A 156 15.67 17.25 19.83
CA GLY A 156 14.68 17.31 18.75
C GLY A 156 15.42 17.23 17.43
N ILE A 157 14.68 17.26 16.34
CA ILE A 157 15.24 17.35 14.99
C ILE A 157 15.38 18.84 14.63
N PRO A 158 16.59 19.42 14.68
CA PRO A 158 16.78 20.87 14.52
C PRO A 158 16.37 21.38 13.13
N GLY A 159 16.32 20.50 12.12
CA GLY A 159 15.83 20.84 10.80
C GLY A 159 14.32 21.05 10.71
N ILE A 160 13.55 20.89 11.80
CA ILE A 160 12.11 21.17 11.85
C ILE A 160 11.85 22.32 12.81
N GLU A 161 11.60 23.50 12.26
CA GLU A 161 11.22 24.69 13.04
C GLU A 161 9.70 24.84 13.07
N THR A 162 9.11 25.04 14.24
CA THR A 162 7.66 25.17 14.39
C THR A 162 7.28 26.40 15.21
N ASN A 163 6.16 27.03 14.86
CA ASN A 163 5.61 28.15 15.60
C ASN A 163 4.08 27.96 15.80
N ASN A 164 3.68 27.57 17.00
CA ASN A 164 2.28 27.31 17.34
C ASN A 164 1.36 28.54 17.30
N LYS A 165 1.91 29.77 17.34
CA LYS A 165 1.10 31.01 17.27
C LYS A 165 0.71 31.34 15.83
N THR A 166 1.62 31.09 14.89
CA THR A 166 1.44 31.43 13.47
C THR A 166 1.10 30.22 12.61
N GLY A 167 1.17 29.01 13.15
CA GLY A 167 1.04 27.76 12.39
C GLY A 167 2.23 27.44 11.48
N ARG A 168 3.30 28.27 11.50
CA ARG A 168 4.43 28.12 10.60
C ARG A 168 5.24 26.86 10.93
N ILE A 169 5.53 26.07 9.90
CA ILE A 169 6.42 24.90 9.92
C ILE A 169 7.46 25.12 8.83
N VAL A 170 8.76 25.02 9.19
CA VAL A 170 9.86 25.07 8.24
C VAL A 170 10.67 23.80 8.37
N ILE A 171 10.94 23.18 7.23
CA ILE A 171 11.70 21.93 7.17
C ILE A 171 12.93 22.17 6.32
N HIS A 172 14.11 21.88 6.88
CA HIS A 172 15.40 22.00 6.22
C HIS A 172 15.96 20.62 5.90
N LEU A 173 16.32 20.40 4.65
CA LEU A 173 16.93 19.17 4.16
C LEU A 173 18.44 19.34 3.95
N ASN A 174 19.19 18.27 4.13
CA ASN A 174 20.62 18.22 3.83
C ASN A 174 20.88 18.43 2.34
N GLU A 175 20.05 17.78 1.49
CA GLU A 175 20.14 17.83 0.03
C GLU A 175 18.77 18.17 -0.60
N PRO A 176 18.73 18.72 -1.83
CA PRO A 176 17.48 18.91 -2.54
C PRO A 176 16.77 17.57 -2.78
N ARG A 177 15.44 17.53 -2.59
CA ARG A 177 14.65 16.32 -2.76
C ARG A 177 13.33 16.60 -3.48
N GLY A 178 13.25 16.25 -4.77
CA GLY A 178 12.08 16.51 -5.61
C GLY A 178 10.84 15.71 -5.21
N THR A 179 11.03 14.65 -4.41
CA THR A 179 9.97 13.76 -3.89
C THR A 179 9.39 14.20 -2.56
N PHE A 180 9.98 15.20 -1.87
CA PHE A 180 9.65 15.51 -0.48
C PHE A 180 8.19 15.94 -0.26
N GLU A 181 7.54 16.55 -1.24
CA GLU A 181 6.10 16.85 -1.15
C GLU A 181 5.26 15.56 -1.08
N ASN A 182 5.66 14.48 -1.80
CA ASN A 182 5.01 13.18 -1.71
C ASN A 182 5.21 12.57 -0.30
N GLU A 183 6.40 12.69 0.25
CA GLU A 183 6.72 12.20 1.60
C GLU A 183 5.92 12.93 2.68
N LEU A 184 5.67 14.23 2.49
CA LEU A 184 4.77 15.02 3.35
C LEU A 184 3.29 14.65 3.19
N ALA A 185 2.93 13.93 2.12
CA ALA A 185 1.57 13.44 1.86
C ALA A 185 1.36 11.99 2.33
N MET A 186 2.41 11.29 2.76
CA MET A 186 2.31 9.95 3.33
C MET A 186 1.65 9.98 4.72
N ILE A 187 0.95 8.93 5.07
CA ILE A 187 0.26 8.79 6.38
C ILE A 187 1.24 8.92 7.55
N PHE A 188 2.49 8.51 7.37
CA PHE A 188 3.57 8.69 8.36
C PHE A 188 3.75 10.14 8.84
N ALA A 189 3.48 11.11 7.96
CA ALA A 189 3.62 12.54 8.26
C ALA A 189 2.36 13.17 8.88
N ALA A 190 1.32 12.39 9.17
CA ALA A 190 0.10 12.91 9.80
C ALA A 190 0.40 13.40 11.22
N PRO A 191 0.18 14.68 11.54
CA PRO A 191 0.41 15.20 12.88
C PRO A 191 -0.41 14.44 13.94
N LEU A 192 0.25 14.05 15.01
CA LEU A 192 -0.32 13.43 16.20
C LEU A 192 -0.11 14.33 17.40
N PRO A 193 -1.00 14.32 18.40
CA PRO A 193 -0.81 15.14 19.61
C PRO A 193 0.58 14.94 20.22
N SER A 194 1.23 16.01 20.65
CA SER A 194 2.62 15.98 21.20
C SER A 194 2.77 15.09 22.44
N GLY A 195 1.67 14.60 23.02
CA GLY A 195 1.67 13.63 24.12
C GLY A 195 1.55 12.18 23.70
N THR A 196 1.47 11.88 22.39
CA THR A 196 1.34 10.52 21.85
C THR A 196 2.59 9.68 22.21
N PRO A 197 2.44 8.53 22.88
CA PRO A 197 3.59 7.75 23.33
C PRO A 197 4.34 7.10 22.16
N ALA A 198 5.62 6.80 22.40
CA ALA A 198 6.49 6.12 21.42
C ALA A 198 6.41 4.59 21.59
N GLU A 199 5.25 4.04 21.34
CA GLU A 199 4.94 2.61 21.36
C GLU A 199 3.91 2.27 20.29
N ASP A 200 3.64 0.98 20.07
CA ASP A 200 2.58 0.53 19.16
C ASP A 200 1.19 0.85 19.75
N LEU A 201 0.44 1.64 19.04
CA LEU A 201 -0.92 2.06 19.43
C LEU A 201 -2.03 1.36 18.64
N THR A 202 -1.74 0.27 17.94
CA THR A 202 -2.73 -0.48 17.13
C THR A 202 -4.00 -0.83 17.92
N ALA A 203 -3.88 -1.22 19.19
CA ALA A 203 -5.03 -1.55 20.03
C ALA A 203 -5.83 -0.32 20.51
N HIS A 204 -5.19 0.84 20.54
CA HIS A 204 -5.74 2.12 20.96
C HIS A 204 -5.22 3.25 20.05
N PRO A 205 -5.73 3.33 18.80
CA PRO A 205 -5.24 4.30 17.82
C PRO A 205 -5.30 5.74 18.35
N PRO A 206 -4.31 6.58 18.00
CA PRO A 206 -4.24 7.94 18.51
C PRO A 206 -5.41 8.81 17.99
N PRO A 207 -5.68 9.98 18.60
CA PRO A 207 -6.70 10.90 18.14
C PRO A 207 -6.52 11.28 16.67
N ALA A 208 -7.61 11.27 15.91
CA ALA A 208 -7.67 11.44 14.46
C ALA A 208 -8.00 12.90 14.07
N THR A 209 -7.62 13.31 12.86
CA THR A 209 -7.95 14.62 12.28
C THR A 209 -8.93 14.54 11.12
N GLY A 210 -9.11 13.36 10.54
CA GLY A 210 -9.97 13.09 9.39
C GLY A 210 -11.44 12.88 9.73
N PRO A 211 -12.28 12.55 8.71
CA PRO A 211 -13.73 12.37 8.87
C PRO A 211 -14.15 11.20 9.76
N TYR A 212 -13.29 10.20 9.92
CA TYR A 212 -13.56 9.01 10.74
C TYR A 212 -12.52 8.83 11.85
N VAL A 213 -12.97 8.21 12.94
CA VAL A 213 -12.14 7.78 14.08
C VAL A 213 -12.19 6.28 14.19
N ILE A 214 -11.05 5.63 14.33
CA ILE A 214 -10.96 4.19 14.54
C ILE A 214 -11.27 3.90 16.02
N THR A 215 -12.23 3.04 16.25
CA THR A 215 -12.70 2.65 17.58
C THR A 215 -12.83 1.13 17.70
N ALA A 216 -13.15 0.64 18.91
CA ALA A 216 -13.49 -0.76 19.22
C ALA A 216 -12.53 -1.82 18.62
N VAL A 217 -11.23 -1.52 18.62
CA VAL A 217 -10.23 -2.40 18.02
C VAL A 217 -10.08 -3.70 18.80
N LYS A 218 -10.22 -4.83 18.09
CA LYS A 218 -9.94 -6.19 18.56
C LYS A 218 -8.86 -6.78 17.65
N PRO A 219 -7.58 -6.67 17.99
CA PRO A 219 -6.47 -7.06 17.12
C PRO A 219 -6.65 -8.46 16.52
N GLY A 220 -6.43 -8.56 15.22
CA GLY A 220 -6.59 -9.79 14.44
C GLY A 220 -8.04 -10.20 14.16
N ARG A 221 -9.06 -9.42 14.57
CA ARG A 221 -10.49 -9.79 14.44
C ARG A 221 -11.37 -8.73 13.84
N SER A 222 -11.34 -7.49 14.36
CA SER A 222 -12.26 -6.44 13.94
C SER A 222 -11.84 -5.07 14.46
N TRP A 223 -12.37 -4.04 13.83
CA TRP A 223 -12.36 -2.67 14.33
C TRP A 223 -13.58 -1.92 13.78
N GLU A 224 -13.87 -0.76 14.34
CA GLU A 224 -14.98 0.08 13.93
C GLU A 224 -14.47 1.47 13.58
N TYR A 225 -15.20 2.17 12.72
CA TYR A 225 -15.05 3.60 12.51
C TYR A 225 -16.35 4.28 12.93
N GLU A 226 -16.19 5.40 13.60
CA GLU A 226 -17.27 6.32 13.90
C GLU A 226 -16.99 7.67 13.25
N ARG A 227 -18.04 8.45 13.02
CA ARG A 227 -17.87 9.83 12.54
C ARG A 227 -17.08 10.63 13.57
N ASN A 228 -16.05 11.32 13.11
CA ASN A 228 -15.29 12.23 13.95
C ASN A 228 -16.15 13.44 14.32
N PRO A 229 -16.49 13.65 15.62
CA PRO A 229 -17.33 14.77 16.04
C PRO A 229 -16.69 16.12 15.74
N GLU A 230 -15.37 16.23 15.83
CA GLU A 230 -14.63 17.46 15.52
C GLU A 230 -14.54 17.72 14.01
N TRP A 231 -14.63 16.68 13.18
CA TRP A 231 -14.78 16.85 11.74
C TRP A 231 -16.11 17.51 11.41
N LEU A 232 -17.22 16.94 11.92
CA LEU A 232 -18.56 17.43 11.63
C LEU A 232 -18.81 18.84 12.17
N SER A 233 -18.32 19.13 13.38
CA SER A 233 -18.54 20.43 14.03
C SER A 233 -17.64 21.53 13.47
N ASN A 234 -16.39 21.22 13.07
CA ASN A 234 -15.35 22.18 12.83
C ASN A 234 -14.50 21.91 11.58
N ASN A 235 -13.76 20.77 11.51
CA ASN A 235 -12.69 20.56 10.53
C ASN A 235 -13.20 20.57 9.08
N ALA A 236 -14.38 20.00 8.80
CA ALA A 236 -14.94 19.97 7.45
C ALA A 236 -15.13 21.37 6.85
N LYS A 237 -15.45 22.38 7.65
CA LYS A 237 -15.57 23.78 7.21
C LYS A 237 -14.22 24.40 6.87
N LEU A 238 -13.17 23.94 7.56
CA LEU A 238 -11.79 24.40 7.33
C LEU A 238 -11.11 23.66 6.18
N LEU A 239 -11.58 22.46 5.83
CA LEU A 239 -11.01 21.56 4.82
C LEU A 239 -12.04 21.23 3.72
N PRO A 240 -12.64 22.24 3.04
CA PRO A 240 -13.73 22.00 2.09
C PRO A 240 -13.31 21.23 0.83
N GLN A 241 -12.01 21.07 0.61
CA GLN A 241 -11.46 20.27 -0.49
C GLN A 241 -11.43 18.75 -0.20
N LEU A 242 -11.71 18.34 1.04
CA LEU A 242 -11.73 16.93 1.46
C LEU A 242 -13.17 16.45 1.69
N PRO A 243 -13.50 15.21 1.33
CA PRO A 243 -14.83 14.67 1.52
C PRO A 243 -15.13 14.41 3.00
N SER A 244 -16.39 14.47 3.35
CA SER A 244 -16.84 14.22 4.74
C SER A 244 -17.34 12.81 4.97
N GLY A 245 -17.61 12.04 3.91
CA GLY A 245 -18.22 10.72 3.98
C GLY A 245 -19.75 10.74 4.11
N HIS A 246 -20.38 9.63 3.77
CA HIS A 246 -21.84 9.47 3.75
C HIS A 246 -22.34 8.58 4.89
N VAL A 247 -21.62 7.53 5.25
CA VAL A 247 -22.01 6.59 6.30
C VAL A 247 -21.61 7.09 7.69
N ASN A 248 -22.40 6.74 8.73
CA ASN A 248 -22.12 7.18 10.10
C ASN A 248 -21.14 6.26 10.83
N GLN A 249 -21.15 4.99 10.48
CA GLN A 249 -20.32 3.95 11.10
C GLN A 249 -19.85 2.96 10.04
N ILE A 250 -18.67 2.40 10.24
CA ILE A 250 -18.14 1.31 9.41
C ILE A 250 -17.67 0.21 10.36
N ASP A 251 -18.31 -0.95 10.26
CA ASP A 251 -17.94 -2.14 11.03
C ASP A 251 -17.07 -3.04 10.17
N VAL A 252 -15.83 -3.25 10.58
CA VAL A 252 -14.89 -4.10 9.85
C VAL A 252 -14.67 -5.41 10.59
N THR A 253 -14.89 -6.52 9.88
CA THR A 253 -14.66 -7.88 10.39
C THR A 253 -13.57 -8.56 9.57
N VAL A 254 -12.68 -9.30 10.23
CA VAL A 254 -11.66 -10.12 9.56
C VAL A 254 -12.20 -11.53 9.35
N VAL A 255 -12.31 -11.95 8.09
CA VAL A 255 -12.72 -13.30 7.66
C VAL A 255 -11.65 -13.86 6.74
N ARG A 256 -10.98 -14.93 7.16
CA ARG A 256 -9.81 -15.48 6.45
C ARG A 256 -10.16 -16.33 5.24
N ASN A 257 -11.43 -16.45 4.88
CA ASN A 257 -11.89 -17.25 3.74
C ASN A 257 -12.56 -16.35 2.70
N THR A 258 -11.81 -15.92 1.71
CA THR A 258 -12.27 -15.00 0.66
C THR A 258 -13.43 -15.55 -0.20
N SER A 259 -13.55 -16.86 -0.37
CA SER A 259 -14.71 -17.45 -1.05
C SER A 259 -16.01 -17.29 -0.22
N THR A 260 -15.91 -17.36 1.11
CA THR A 260 -17.05 -17.07 2.01
C THR A 260 -17.42 -15.59 1.94
N GLU A 261 -16.44 -14.69 1.89
CA GLU A 261 -16.67 -13.25 1.77
C GLU A 261 -17.49 -12.90 0.53
N VAL A 262 -17.16 -13.50 -0.64
CA VAL A 262 -17.95 -13.31 -1.88
C VAL A 262 -19.41 -13.68 -1.66
N ASN A 263 -19.70 -14.84 -1.07
CA ASN A 263 -21.07 -15.27 -0.80
C ASN A 263 -21.78 -14.33 0.20
N ASP A 264 -21.04 -13.81 1.19
CA ASP A 264 -21.57 -12.94 2.21
C ASP A 264 -21.95 -11.56 1.64
N VAL A 265 -21.14 -11.02 0.71
CA VAL A 265 -21.47 -9.81 -0.04
C VAL A 265 -22.65 -10.05 -0.99
N GLU A 266 -22.67 -11.16 -1.75
CA GLU A 266 -23.79 -11.52 -2.63
C GLU A 266 -25.13 -11.61 -1.88
N GLN A 267 -25.11 -12.02 -0.62
CA GLN A 267 -26.29 -12.16 0.24
C GLN A 267 -26.59 -10.91 1.09
N GLY A 268 -25.81 -9.84 0.94
CA GLY A 268 -25.95 -8.62 1.71
C GLY A 268 -25.66 -8.76 3.20
N ARG A 269 -24.90 -9.79 3.63
CA ARG A 269 -24.38 -9.88 5.02
C ARG A 269 -23.27 -8.89 5.27
N TYR A 270 -22.39 -8.66 4.30
CA TYR A 270 -21.46 -7.55 4.24
C TYR A 270 -21.82 -6.65 3.06
N ASP A 271 -21.46 -5.39 3.16
CA ASP A 271 -21.74 -4.39 2.14
C ASP A 271 -20.53 -4.19 1.20
N TRP A 272 -19.34 -4.52 1.67
CA TRP A 272 -18.10 -4.42 0.91
C TRP A 272 -17.06 -5.44 1.38
N MET A 273 -16.33 -6.06 0.42
CA MET A 273 -15.10 -6.80 0.69
C MET A 273 -13.89 -6.00 0.18
N GLN A 274 -12.89 -5.85 1.05
CA GLN A 274 -11.69 -5.07 0.74
C GLN A 274 -10.77 -5.80 -0.26
N ASN A 275 -10.55 -7.10 -0.06
CA ASN A 275 -9.72 -7.90 -0.94
C ASN A 275 -10.44 -8.23 -2.25
N PRO A 276 -9.72 -8.42 -3.36
CA PRO A 276 -10.30 -8.94 -4.58
C PRO A 276 -10.99 -10.29 -4.37
N PRO A 277 -12.06 -10.62 -5.12
CA PRO A 277 -12.56 -11.98 -5.16
C PRO A 277 -11.43 -12.96 -5.50
N PRO A 278 -11.41 -14.17 -4.89
CA PRO A 278 -10.37 -15.15 -5.17
C PRO A 278 -10.42 -15.58 -6.65
N THR A 279 -9.29 -16.02 -7.19
CA THR A 279 -9.11 -16.27 -8.63
C THR A 279 -10.12 -17.26 -9.22
N ASP A 280 -10.50 -18.28 -8.45
CA ASP A 280 -11.53 -19.26 -8.84
C ASP A 280 -12.96 -18.66 -8.95
N ARG A 281 -13.20 -17.52 -8.30
CA ARG A 281 -14.48 -16.78 -8.31
C ARG A 281 -14.42 -15.49 -9.12
N TYR A 282 -13.24 -14.95 -9.37
CA TYR A 282 -13.05 -13.62 -9.95
C TYR A 282 -13.78 -13.42 -11.28
N ALA A 283 -13.58 -14.32 -12.24
CA ALA A 283 -14.22 -14.22 -13.55
C ALA A 283 -15.76 -14.26 -13.43
N ALA A 284 -16.29 -15.16 -12.62
CA ALA A 284 -17.75 -15.28 -12.44
C ALA A 284 -18.35 -14.05 -11.74
N VAL A 285 -17.67 -13.49 -10.74
CA VAL A 285 -18.11 -12.25 -10.07
C VAL A 285 -18.06 -11.08 -11.05
N LYS A 286 -16.96 -10.94 -11.79
CA LYS A 286 -16.82 -9.90 -12.80
C LYS A 286 -17.92 -9.99 -13.85
N ASP A 287 -18.10 -11.15 -14.50
CA ASP A 287 -19.07 -11.34 -15.57
C ASP A 287 -20.51 -11.05 -15.12
N LYS A 288 -20.82 -11.38 -13.85
CA LYS A 288 -22.18 -11.21 -13.32
C LYS A 288 -22.47 -9.79 -12.84
N TYR A 289 -21.47 -9.08 -12.31
CA TYR A 289 -21.67 -7.86 -11.53
C TYR A 289 -20.96 -6.61 -12.07
N GLU A 290 -20.18 -6.74 -13.17
CA GLU A 290 -19.44 -5.61 -13.72
C GLU A 290 -20.37 -4.41 -14.02
N GLY A 291 -19.99 -3.24 -13.51
CA GLY A 291 -20.76 -2.00 -13.65
C GLY A 291 -21.99 -1.87 -12.72
N THR A 292 -22.30 -2.88 -11.89
CA THR A 292 -23.43 -2.83 -10.95
C THR A 292 -23.00 -2.96 -9.49
N GLN A 293 -22.21 -3.97 -9.18
CA GLN A 293 -21.67 -4.26 -7.84
C GLN A 293 -20.15 -4.51 -7.89
N PHE A 294 -19.58 -4.65 -9.08
CA PHE A 294 -18.18 -4.92 -9.29
C PHE A 294 -17.56 -3.88 -10.23
N ARG A 295 -16.38 -3.37 -9.84
CA ARG A 295 -15.59 -2.45 -10.65
C ARG A 295 -14.11 -2.70 -10.44
N THR A 296 -13.30 -2.48 -11.48
CA THR A 296 -11.84 -2.47 -11.43
C THR A 296 -11.29 -1.07 -11.62
N ALA A 297 -10.17 -0.79 -10.97
CA ALA A 297 -9.41 0.43 -11.16
C ALA A 297 -7.92 0.10 -11.32
N PRO A 298 -7.17 0.85 -12.16
CA PRO A 298 -5.73 0.72 -12.20
C PRO A 298 -5.13 1.04 -10.82
N GLN A 299 -4.18 0.21 -10.40
CA GLN A 299 -3.34 0.44 -9.23
C GLN A 299 -1.89 0.60 -9.69
N ILE A 300 -1.13 1.46 -9.03
CA ILE A 300 0.24 1.72 -9.42
C ILE A 300 1.13 0.65 -8.77
N ASN A 301 1.39 -0.42 -9.49
CA ASN A 301 2.27 -1.52 -9.05
C ASN A 301 2.91 -2.19 -10.26
N LEU A 302 3.97 -2.95 -10.01
CA LEU A 302 4.65 -3.73 -11.03
C LEU A 302 4.95 -5.13 -10.50
N TYR A 303 4.67 -6.15 -11.31
CA TYR A 303 5.02 -7.55 -11.11
C TYR A 303 6.08 -7.95 -12.12
N TYR A 304 7.17 -8.56 -11.67
CA TYR A 304 8.31 -8.87 -12.51
C TYR A 304 9.12 -10.07 -11.99
N PHE A 305 9.95 -10.62 -12.86
CA PHE A 305 11.04 -11.50 -12.42
C PHE A 305 12.35 -10.72 -12.48
N TRP A 306 13.08 -10.72 -11.37
CA TRP A 306 14.43 -10.12 -11.30
C TRP A 306 15.47 -11.11 -11.77
N MET A 307 16.58 -10.64 -12.34
CA MET A 307 17.74 -11.44 -12.78
C MET A 307 18.99 -10.83 -12.16
N ASN A 308 19.73 -11.60 -11.37
CA ASN A 308 20.93 -11.11 -10.69
C ASN A 308 22.05 -10.82 -11.70
N THR A 309 22.34 -9.56 -11.91
CA THR A 309 23.32 -9.10 -12.91
C THR A 309 24.78 -9.31 -12.49
N LYS A 310 25.03 -9.89 -11.31
CA LYS A 310 26.37 -10.20 -10.79
C LYS A 310 26.72 -11.68 -10.88
N THR A 311 25.77 -12.52 -11.25
CA THR A 311 25.95 -13.99 -11.32
C THR A 311 25.67 -14.52 -12.73
N THR A 312 26.50 -15.43 -13.22
CA THR A 312 26.24 -16.19 -14.43
C THR A 312 24.99 -17.06 -14.21
N PRO A 313 24.05 -17.17 -15.18
CA PRO A 313 24.18 -16.69 -16.57
C PRO A 313 23.63 -15.26 -16.78
N PHE A 314 23.12 -14.60 -15.75
CA PHE A 314 22.45 -13.30 -15.87
C PHE A 314 23.38 -12.09 -15.80
N ASP A 315 24.70 -12.28 -15.68
CA ASP A 315 25.70 -11.23 -15.88
C ASP A 315 25.77 -10.79 -17.36
N ASP A 316 25.43 -11.67 -18.31
CA ASP A 316 25.33 -11.34 -19.74
C ASP A 316 23.98 -10.65 -20.07
N PRO A 317 23.97 -9.40 -20.56
CA PRO A 317 22.75 -8.72 -20.98
C PRO A 317 22.03 -9.37 -22.18
N GLU A 318 22.75 -10.15 -23.05
CA GLU A 318 22.09 -10.89 -24.14
C GLU A 318 21.24 -12.04 -23.60
N VAL A 319 21.72 -12.74 -22.58
CA VAL A 319 20.93 -13.77 -21.86
C VAL A 319 19.68 -13.14 -21.25
N ARG A 320 19.82 -12.01 -20.54
CA ARG A 320 18.66 -11.33 -19.93
C ARG A 320 17.63 -10.86 -20.97
N ARG A 321 18.08 -10.37 -22.13
CA ARG A 321 17.19 -10.02 -23.25
C ARG A 321 16.49 -11.22 -23.84
N ALA A 322 17.20 -12.35 -23.99
CA ALA A 322 16.62 -13.60 -24.45
C ALA A 322 15.48 -14.06 -23.52
N VAL A 323 15.70 -14.04 -22.21
CA VAL A 323 14.67 -14.38 -21.21
C VAL A 323 13.45 -13.47 -21.34
N ASN A 324 13.65 -12.16 -21.55
CA ASN A 324 12.55 -11.23 -21.79
C ASN A 324 11.72 -11.59 -23.05
N TYR A 325 12.35 -12.04 -24.15
CA TYR A 325 11.63 -12.53 -25.34
C TYR A 325 10.89 -13.86 -25.08
N ALA A 326 11.40 -14.69 -24.18
CA ALA A 326 10.82 -16.01 -23.90
C ALA A 326 9.54 -15.95 -23.07
N VAL A 327 9.43 -14.97 -22.17
CA VAL A 327 8.25 -14.85 -21.30
C VAL A 327 7.03 -14.37 -22.10
N ASN A 328 5.88 -15.05 -21.93
CA ASN A 328 4.62 -14.69 -22.55
C ASN A 328 3.68 -14.00 -21.54
N PRO A 329 3.51 -12.67 -21.61
CA PRO A 329 2.64 -11.96 -20.68
C PRO A 329 1.20 -12.44 -20.66
N ALA A 330 0.66 -12.91 -21.79
CA ALA A 330 -0.70 -13.46 -21.86
C ALA A 330 -0.88 -14.79 -21.10
N ALA A 331 0.21 -15.54 -20.88
CA ALA A 331 0.16 -16.71 -20.00
C ALA A 331 0.02 -16.29 -18.53
N LEU A 332 0.78 -15.25 -18.14
CA LEU A 332 0.71 -14.68 -16.79
C LEU A 332 -0.64 -13.98 -16.52
N GLU A 333 -1.21 -13.28 -17.50
CA GLU A 333 -2.58 -12.75 -17.37
C GLU A 333 -3.60 -13.86 -17.04
N ARG A 334 -3.47 -15.05 -17.65
CA ARG A 334 -4.33 -16.20 -17.34
C ARG A 334 -4.08 -16.76 -15.93
N ILE A 335 -2.81 -16.85 -15.51
CA ILE A 335 -2.45 -17.30 -14.14
C ILE A 335 -3.11 -16.38 -13.11
N PHE A 336 -3.09 -15.08 -13.36
CA PHE A 336 -3.72 -14.09 -12.48
C PHE A 336 -5.22 -13.89 -12.76
N ALA A 337 -5.87 -14.82 -13.47
CA ALA A 337 -7.31 -14.80 -13.76
C ALA A 337 -7.84 -13.48 -14.36
N GLY A 338 -7.01 -12.75 -15.11
CA GLY A 338 -7.35 -11.46 -15.71
C GLY A 338 -7.32 -10.27 -14.73
N GLN A 339 -6.81 -10.46 -13.53
CA GLN A 339 -6.57 -9.36 -12.58
C GLN A 339 -5.31 -8.54 -12.94
N LEU A 340 -4.48 -9.05 -13.83
CA LEU A 340 -3.23 -8.44 -14.24
C LEU A 340 -3.36 -7.81 -15.63
N THR A 341 -2.92 -6.57 -15.77
CA THR A 341 -2.74 -5.90 -17.07
C THR A 341 -1.29 -6.06 -17.50
N ALA A 342 -1.06 -6.70 -18.66
CA ALA A 342 0.28 -6.94 -19.17
C ALA A 342 1.06 -5.64 -19.38
N THR A 343 2.28 -5.58 -18.86
CA THR A 343 3.27 -4.55 -19.12
C THR A 343 4.66 -5.17 -19.22
N GLN A 344 5.52 -4.61 -20.10
CA GLN A 344 6.91 -5.08 -20.31
C GLN A 344 7.92 -3.95 -20.10
N GLN A 345 7.61 -3.03 -19.19
CA GLN A 345 8.45 -1.87 -18.88
C GLN A 345 8.47 -1.63 -17.37
N ILE A 346 9.45 -0.87 -16.88
CA ILE A 346 9.67 -0.65 -15.46
C ILE A 346 8.60 0.28 -14.87
N LEU A 347 8.28 1.38 -15.55
CA LEU A 347 7.21 2.26 -15.09
C LEU A 347 5.84 1.61 -15.34
N PRO A 348 5.02 1.37 -14.30
CA PRO A 348 3.69 0.77 -14.46
C PRO A 348 2.68 1.78 -15.01
N PRO A 349 1.52 1.30 -15.54
CA PRO A 349 0.39 2.16 -15.84
C PRO A 349 -0.04 2.98 -14.63
N GLY A 350 -0.34 4.26 -14.84
CA GLY A 350 -0.76 5.18 -13.77
C GLY A 350 0.34 6.04 -13.19
N ILE A 351 1.59 5.60 -13.19
CA ILE A 351 2.70 6.42 -12.70
C ILE A 351 2.94 7.64 -13.63
N PRO A 352 3.21 8.85 -13.11
CA PRO A 352 3.61 9.98 -13.93
C PRO A 352 4.81 9.64 -14.82
N GLY A 353 4.76 10.00 -16.12
CA GLY A 353 5.82 9.67 -17.07
C GLY A 353 5.70 8.31 -17.76
N TYR A 354 4.73 7.47 -17.36
CA TYR A 354 4.43 6.25 -18.09
C TYR A 354 4.04 6.53 -19.55
N LYS A 355 4.67 5.81 -20.47
CA LYS A 355 4.28 5.77 -21.89
C LYS A 355 4.49 4.34 -22.38
N LYS A 356 3.38 3.66 -22.66
CA LYS A 356 3.40 2.25 -23.09
C LYS A 356 4.37 2.01 -24.24
N PHE A 357 5.23 1.01 -24.09
CA PHE A 357 6.03 0.42 -25.14
C PHE A 357 6.24 -1.07 -24.87
N VAL A 358 6.59 -1.82 -25.91
CA VAL A 358 6.81 -3.27 -25.83
C VAL A 358 8.21 -3.54 -26.36
N PRO A 359 9.24 -3.63 -25.48
CA PRO A 359 10.63 -3.82 -25.92
C PRO A 359 10.92 -5.25 -26.39
N TYR A 360 10.22 -6.24 -25.84
CA TYR A 360 10.46 -7.67 -26.06
C TYR A 360 9.16 -8.42 -26.37
N PRO A 361 8.58 -8.27 -27.59
CA PRO A 361 7.43 -9.09 -27.99
C PRO A 361 7.79 -10.57 -27.85
N HIS A 362 6.88 -11.35 -27.25
CA HIS A 362 7.11 -12.78 -27.02
C HIS A 362 7.53 -13.52 -28.31
N ASP A 363 8.68 -14.16 -28.28
CA ASP A 363 9.27 -14.94 -29.37
C ASP A 363 10.26 -15.97 -28.79
N MET A 364 9.75 -17.17 -28.48
CA MET A 364 10.55 -18.27 -27.91
C MET A 364 11.64 -18.75 -28.90
N ALA A 365 11.37 -18.74 -30.21
CA ALA A 365 12.34 -19.19 -31.21
C ALA A 365 13.54 -18.23 -31.25
N LYS A 366 13.28 -16.93 -31.23
CA LYS A 366 14.32 -15.90 -31.14
C LYS A 366 15.10 -16.01 -29.83
N ALA A 367 14.41 -16.21 -28.71
CA ALA A 367 15.04 -16.36 -27.39
C ALA A 367 16.02 -17.55 -27.39
N LYS A 368 15.61 -18.72 -27.87
CA LYS A 368 16.48 -19.91 -28.01
C LYS A 368 17.70 -19.64 -28.88
N ALA A 369 17.53 -18.94 -30.01
CA ALA A 369 18.62 -18.58 -30.87
C ALA A 369 19.63 -17.64 -30.20
N MET A 370 19.14 -16.68 -29.38
CA MET A 370 19.97 -15.78 -28.60
C MET A 370 20.75 -16.52 -27.50
N ILE A 371 20.11 -17.44 -26.75
CA ILE A 371 20.80 -18.26 -25.74
C ILE A 371 21.86 -19.16 -26.40
N ALA A 372 21.56 -19.76 -27.56
CA ALA A 372 22.54 -20.56 -28.30
C ALA A 372 23.74 -19.71 -28.78
N ALA A 373 23.51 -18.45 -29.13
CA ALA A 373 24.61 -17.53 -29.57
C ALA A 373 25.41 -17.00 -28.37
N ALA A 374 24.78 -16.76 -27.23
CA ALA A 374 25.45 -16.30 -26.00
C ALA A 374 26.27 -17.43 -25.35
N ASP A 375 25.85 -18.69 -25.54
CA ASP A 375 26.47 -19.91 -25.02
C ASP A 375 26.95 -19.77 -23.55
N PRO A 376 26.04 -19.53 -22.60
CA PRO A 376 26.41 -19.27 -21.21
C PRO A 376 27.18 -20.45 -20.61
N SER A 377 28.30 -20.15 -19.93
CA SER A 377 29.21 -21.15 -19.34
C SER A 377 28.59 -21.91 -18.14
N ASP A 378 27.60 -21.33 -17.48
CA ASP A 378 26.80 -21.97 -16.45
C ASP A 378 25.33 -21.93 -16.84
N ARG A 379 24.66 -23.06 -16.69
CA ARG A 379 23.24 -23.22 -17.00
C ARG A 379 22.40 -23.59 -15.78
N GLN A 380 23.02 -23.70 -14.59
CA GLN A 380 22.31 -23.93 -13.35
C GLN A 380 21.69 -22.63 -12.86
N VAL A 381 20.40 -22.62 -12.60
CA VAL A 381 19.65 -21.44 -12.19
C VAL A 381 18.70 -21.78 -11.04
N THR A 382 18.79 -21.05 -9.95
CA THR A 382 17.81 -21.12 -8.86
C THR A 382 16.75 -20.05 -9.07
N VAL A 383 15.49 -20.48 -9.17
CA VAL A 383 14.31 -19.61 -9.30
C VAL A 383 13.64 -19.50 -7.93
N TRP A 384 13.48 -18.29 -7.43
CA TRP A 384 12.86 -18.01 -6.13
C TRP A 384 11.45 -17.47 -6.30
N THR A 385 10.49 -17.99 -5.53
CA THR A 385 9.13 -17.48 -5.46
C THR A 385 8.54 -17.69 -4.07
N ASP A 386 7.44 -17.01 -3.77
CA ASP A 386 6.68 -17.22 -2.55
C ASP A 386 5.40 -18.05 -2.82
N ASN A 387 4.68 -18.39 -1.76
CA ASN A 387 3.47 -19.18 -1.81
C ASN A 387 2.17 -18.34 -1.66
N TYR A 388 2.25 -17.02 -1.81
CA TYR A 388 1.08 -16.15 -1.72
C TYR A 388 0.34 -16.06 -3.06
N GLY A 389 -0.96 -16.32 -3.03
CA GLY A 389 -1.82 -16.20 -4.21
C GLY A 389 -1.25 -16.92 -5.43
N GLN A 390 -1.14 -16.22 -6.55
CA GLN A 390 -0.66 -16.73 -7.83
C GLN A 390 0.86 -16.58 -8.03
N ASN A 391 1.59 -16.10 -7.02
CA ASN A 391 3.04 -15.88 -7.16
C ASN A 391 3.78 -17.20 -7.37
N LYS A 392 3.32 -18.28 -6.69
CA LYS A 392 3.87 -19.61 -6.88
C LYS A 392 3.70 -20.11 -8.31
N GLU A 393 2.50 -20.02 -8.87
CA GLU A 393 2.20 -20.43 -10.23
C GLU A 393 2.96 -19.58 -11.26
N ALA A 394 3.15 -18.30 -11.00
CA ALA A 394 3.99 -17.43 -11.82
C ALA A 394 5.47 -17.85 -11.77
N GLY A 395 5.96 -18.23 -10.58
CA GLY A 395 7.31 -18.78 -10.40
C GLY A 395 7.49 -20.12 -11.13
N GLU A 396 6.54 -21.04 -11.01
CA GLU A 396 6.52 -22.32 -11.73
C GLU A 396 6.48 -22.13 -13.26
N TYR A 397 5.69 -21.16 -13.73
CA TYR A 397 5.68 -20.79 -15.15
C TYR A 397 7.04 -20.28 -15.61
N PHE A 398 7.68 -19.42 -14.82
CA PHE A 398 8.99 -18.83 -15.17
C PHE A 398 10.11 -19.88 -15.15
N ASP A 399 10.09 -20.77 -14.16
CA ASP A 399 10.96 -21.94 -14.08
C ASP A 399 10.88 -22.79 -15.36
N GLY A 400 9.66 -23.14 -15.81
CA GLY A 400 9.45 -23.85 -17.06
C GLY A 400 9.91 -23.10 -18.31
N VAL A 401 9.81 -21.76 -18.34
CA VAL A 401 10.35 -20.94 -19.44
C VAL A 401 11.88 -21.04 -19.51
N LEU A 402 12.56 -21.02 -18.36
CA LEU A 402 14.01 -21.16 -18.29
C LEU A 402 14.46 -22.57 -18.68
N ASP A 403 13.75 -23.62 -18.25
CA ASP A 403 13.98 -24.99 -18.71
C ASP A 403 13.85 -25.11 -20.23
N GLU A 404 12.82 -24.49 -20.82
CA GLU A 404 12.63 -24.49 -22.28
C GLU A 404 13.73 -23.77 -23.04
N LEU A 405 14.40 -22.78 -22.41
CA LEU A 405 15.59 -22.12 -22.92
C LEU A 405 16.87 -22.96 -22.78
N GLY A 406 16.82 -24.10 -22.07
CA GLY A 406 17.92 -25.02 -21.87
C GLY A 406 18.77 -24.72 -20.63
N PHE A 407 18.22 -24.04 -19.63
CA PHE A 407 18.81 -23.93 -18.29
C PHE A 407 18.43 -25.15 -17.42
N GLU A 408 19.25 -25.47 -16.44
CA GLU A 408 18.98 -26.50 -15.42
C GLU A 408 18.45 -25.80 -14.17
N THR A 409 17.12 -25.77 -14.02
CA THR A 409 16.49 -24.94 -13.00
C THR A 409 16.26 -25.68 -11.68
N THR A 410 16.21 -24.92 -10.59
CA THR A 410 15.79 -25.36 -9.25
C THR A 410 14.82 -24.35 -8.68
N LEU A 411 13.53 -24.71 -8.61
CA LEU A 411 12.52 -23.84 -8.03
C LEU A 411 12.56 -23.89 -6.49
N LYS A 412 12.66 -22.74 -5.85
CA LYS A 412 12.54 -22.57 -4.40
C LYS A 412 11.31 -21.77 -4.04
N VAL A 413 10.32 -22.42 -3.45
CA VAL A 413 9.09 -21.80 -2.93
C VAL A 413 9.25 -21.57 -1.44
N ILE A 414 9.09 -20.32 -0.99
CA ILE A 414 9.23 -19.93 0.42
C ILE A 414 7.88 -19.39 0.93
N ASN A 415 7.70 -19.43 2.25
CA ASN A 415 6.57 -18.74 2.88
C ASN A 415 6.66 -17.24 2.61
N SER A 416 5.53 -16.63 2.19
CA SER A 416 5.41 -15.22 1.85
C SER A 416 5.88 -14.27 2.96
N ASP A 417 5.61 -14.63 4.24
CA ASP A 417 6.00 -13.80 5.39
C ASP A 417 7.51 -13.56 5.51
N ASN A 418 8.32 -14.46 4.93
CA ASN A 418 9.79 -14.39 4.99
C ASN A 418 10.45 -14.17 3.62
N TYR A 419 9.69 -14.16 2.53
CA TYR A 419 10.23 -14.19 1.18
C TYR A 419 11.18 -13.02 0.91
N PHE A 420 10.72 -11.80 1.08
CA PHE A 420 11.51 -10.60 0.81
C PHE A 420 12.69 -10.43 1.78
N THR A 421 12.58 -10.92 3.02
CA THR A 421 13.71 -10.99 3.96
C THR A 421 14.81 -11.92 3.46
N VAL A 422 14.42 -13.06 2.88
CA VAL A 422 15.37 -14.05 2.36
C VAL A 422 16.06 -13.56 1.09
N ILE A 423 15.31 -13.12 0.08
CA ILE A 423 15.90 -12.62 -1.17
C ILE A 423 16.58 -11.26 -1.00
N GLY A 424 16.19 -10.49 0.01
CA GLY A 424 16.81 -9.22 0.40
C GLY A 424 18.09 -9.37 1.24
N ASN A 425 18.52 -10.59 1.55
CA ASN A 425 19.78 -10.85 2.25
C ASN A 425 20.83 -11.38 1.27
N LEU A 426 21.83 -10.56 0.94
CA LEU A 426 22.87 -10.92 -0.03
C LEU A 426 23.75 -12.11 0.40
N SER A 427 23.69 -12.56 1.65
CA SER A 427 24.34 -13.79 2.11
C SER A 427 23.55 -15.07 1.78
N THR A 428 22.32 -14.95 1.28
CA THR A 428 21.52 -16.09 0.83
C THR A 428 22.18 -16.71 -0.40
N PRO A 429 22.47 -18.02 -0.41
CA PRO A 429 23.14 -18.65 -1.52
C PRO A 429 22.22 -18.82 -2.74
N SER A 430 22.81 -18.77 -3.93
CA SER A 430 22.10 -19.00 -5.21
C SER A 430 20.93 -18.04 -5.44
N LEU A 431 21.14 -16.75 -5.20
CA LEU A 431 20.21 -15.69 -5.58
C LEU A 431 20.39 -15.35 -7.06
N ASP A 432 19.90 -16.23 -7.96
CA ASP A 432 20.09 -16.07 -9.40
C ASP A 432 18.95 -15.30 -10.04
N THR A 433 17.70 -15.71 -9.77
CA THR A 433 16.51 -15.06 -10.28
C THR A 433 15.29 -15.39 -9.43
N GLY A 434 14.20 -14.64 -9.61
CA GLY A 434 12.96 -14.96 -8.91
C GLY A 434 11.85 -13.93 -9.15
N PHE A 435 10.71 -14.22 -8.56
CA PHE A 435 9.54 -13.35 -8.55
C PHE A 435 9.78 -12.13 -7.68
N ALA A 436 9.23 -10.99 -8.07
CA ALA A 436 9.05 -9.84 -7.21
C ALA A 436 7.87 -8.98 -7.66
N ASN A 437 7.41 -8.14 -6.76
CA ASN A 437 6.49 -7.05 -7.04
C ASN A 437 6.93 -5.79 -6.33
N TRP A 438 6.43 -4.66 -6.79
CA TRP A 438 6.59 -3.37 -6.13
C TRP A 438 5.30 -2.59 -6.20
N PHE A 439 4.82 -2.18 -5.06
CA PHE A 439 3.76 -1.19 -4.93
C PHE A 439 4.43 0.14 -4.59
N GLU A 440 3.96 1.23 -5.18
CA GLU A 440 4.58 2.52 -4.95
C GLU A 440 4.45 2.98 -3.50
N ASP A 441 5.51 3.56 -2.99
CA ASP A 441 5.48 4.34 -1.75
C ASP A 441 4.77 5.68 -1.96
N TYR A 442 4.96 6.24 -3.15
CA TYR A 442 4.32 7.47 -3.63
C TYR A 442 4.37 7.52 -5.17
N PRO A 443 3.43 8.23 -5.83
CA PRO A 443 3.30 8.21 -7.29
C PRO A 443 4.36 9.08 -7.98
N HIS A 444 5.62 8.73 -7.83
CA HIS A 444 6.77 9.39 -8.46
C HIS A 444 7.64 8.36 -9.18
N PRO A 445 8.09 8.61 -10.44
CA PRO A 445 8.83 7.62 -11.20
C PRO A 445 10.13 7.14 -10.54
N SER A 446 10.79 7.98 -9.72
CA SER A 446 12.02 7.59 -9.02
C SER A 446 11.83 6.42 -8.07
N ASP A 447 10.62 6.20 -7.59
CA ASP A 447 10.27 5.11 -6.68
C ASP A 447 10.52 3.72 -7.30
N TYR A 448 10.40 3.63 -8.63
CA TYR A 448 10.68 2.41 -9.38
C TYR A 448 12.15 2.25 -9.76
N PHE A 449 12.96 3.31 -9.72
CA PHE A 449 14.36 3.24 -10.13
C PHE A 449 15.32 3.35 -8.94
N ALA A 450 15.12 4.32 -8.05
CA ALA A 450 16.11 4.66 -7.03
C ALA A 450 16.38 3.50 -6.05
N PRO A 451 15.38 2.92 -5.37
CA PRO A 451 15.61 1.84 -4.40
C PRO A 451 15.96 0.50 -5.06
N GLN A 452 15.55 0.27 -6.31
CA GLN A 452 15.55 -1.07 -6.89
C GLN A 452 16.55 -1.30 -8.02
N LEU A 453 17.05 -0.23 -8.64
CA LEU A 453 17.86 -0.31 -9.87
C LEU A 453 19.08 0.62 -9.86
N THR A 454 19.47 1.11 -8.67
CA THR A 454 20.73 1.86 -8.50
C THR A 454 21.64 1.17 -7.48
N ALA A 455 22.92 1.56 -7.48
CA ALA A 455 23.89 1.06 -6.51
C ALA A 455 23.48 1.33 -5.05
N ALA A 456 22.79 2.43 -4.80
CA ALA A 456 22.31 2.80 -3.46
C ALA A 456 21.28 1.82 -2.89
N GLY A 457 20.51 1.16 -3.76
CA GLY A 457 19.56 0.11 -3.37
C GLY A 457 20.21 -1.22 -3.00
N ILE A 458 21.50 -1.43 -3.32
CA ILE A 458 22.21 -2.68 -3.01
C ILE A 458 22.72 -2.61 -1.56
N GLN A 459 22.06 -3.37 -0.69
CA GLN A 459 22.36 -3.44 0.75
C GLN A 459 22.65 -4.89 1.17
N PRO A 460 23.51 -5.12 2.18
CA PRO A 460 23.79 -6.48 2.67
C PRO A 460 22.56 -7.23 3.15
N THR A 461 21.62 -6.50 3.79
CA THR A 461 20.32 -6.98 4.26
C THR A 461 19.25 -5.95 3.91
N ASN A 462 17.98 -6.36 3.85
CA ASN A 462 16.87 -5.52 3.39
C ASN A 462 17.13 -4.90 2.01
N ASN A 463 17.85 -5.64 1.15
CA ASN A 463 18.16 -5.24 -0.20
C ASN A 463 16.89 -5.27 -1.06
N THR A 464 16.56 -4.16 -1.68
CA THR A 464 15.43 -4.05 -2.61
C THR A 464 15.85 -4.08 -4.07
N ASN A 465 17.15 -3.92 -4.36
CA ASN A 465 17.71 -4.15 -5.68
C ASN A 465 18.11 -5.64 -5.85
N TRP A 466 17.09 -6.52 -5.93
CA TRP A 466 17.31 -7.98 -6.02
C TRP A 466 18.12 -8.38 -7.26
N ALA A 467 18.00 -7.61 -8.34
CA ALA A 467 18.82 -7.79 -9.55
C ALA A 467 20.30 -7.40 -9.34
N GLN A 468 20.65 -6.77 -8.23
CA GLN A 468 21.97 -6.17 -7.96
C GLN A 468 22.50 -5.34 -9.15
N PHE A 469 21.57 -4.66 -9.85
CA PHE A 469 21.88 -3.87 -11.03
C PHE A 469 22.57 -2.56 -10.63
N ASP A 470 23.73 -2.30 -11.23
CA ASP A 470 24.56 -1.12 -10.96
C ASP A 470 25.17 -0.60 -12.27
N ASP A 471 24.42 0.25 -12.95
CA ASP A 471 24.92 1.07 -14.07
C ASP A 471 25.14 2.50 -13.58
N LYS A 472 26.40 2.92 -13.47
CA LYS A 472 26.77 4.23 -12.94
C LYS A 472 26.16 5.39 -13.70
N ALA A 473 26.02 5.29 -15.04
CA ALA A 473 25.49 6.36 -15.87
C ALA A 473 23.96 6.49 -15.71
N LEU A 474 23.25 5.36 -15.57
CA LEU A 474 21.82 5.34 -15.30
C LEU A 474 21.52 5.78 -13.85
N SER A 475 22.28 5.27 -12.88
CA SER A 475 22.17 5.68 -11.47
C SER A 475 22.35 7.18 -11.28
N ALA A 476 23.38 7.78 -11.91
CA ALA A 476 23.59 9.23 -11.83
C ALA A 476 22.44 10.06 -12.44
N LYS A 477 21.73 9.52 -13.44
CA LYS A 477 20.53 10.18 -13.99
C LYS A 477 19.36 10.08 -13.04
N VAL A 478 19.15 8.90 -12.40
CA VAL A 478 18.12 8.71 -11.36
C VAL A 478 18.37 9.68 -10.22
N ASP A 479 19.59 9.72 -9.67
CA ASP A 479 19.97 10.61 -8.56
C ASP A 479 19.70 12.09 -8.88
N ARG A 480 20.08 12.53 -10.10
CA ARG A 480 19.80 13.90 -10.53
C ARG A 480 18.29 14.17 -10.61
N LEU A 481 17.53 13.28 -11.26
CA LEU A 481 16.09 13.46 -11.48
C LEU A 481 15.28 13.40 -10.18
N SER A 482 15.69 12.60 -9.20
CA SER A 482 15.02 12.53 -7.88
C SER A 482 15.21 13.79 -7.04
N ARG A 483 16.21 14.60 -7.36
CA ARG A 483 16.46 15.91 -6.70
C ARG A 483 15.71 17.08 -7.35
N GLU A 484 15.21 16.88 -8.57
CA GLU A 484 14.53 17.91 -9.35
C GLU A 484 13.00 17.83 -9.13
N HIS A 485 12.34 18.98 -9.11
CA HIS A 485 10.88 19.01 -9.10
C HIS A 485 10.30 18.39 -10.39
N LEU A 486 9.25 17.59 -10.24
CA LEU A 486 8.67 16.81 -11.33
C LEU A 486 7.85 17.70 -12.28
N GLY A 487 8.42 18.02 -13.44
CA GLY A 487 7.77 18.76 -14.50
C GLY A 487 7.78 18.00 -15.84
N PRO A 488 7.21 18.57 -16.90
CA PRO A 488 7.11 17.90 -18.21
C PRO A 488 8.46 17.41 -18.76
N LYS A 489 9.53 18.16 -18.51
CA LYS A 489 10.90 17.78 -18.92
C LYS A 489 11.37 16.54 -18.17
N GLN A 490 11.25 16.53 -16.85
CA GLN A 490 11.64 15.42 -15.99
C GLN A 490 10.84 14.15 -16.30
N LEU A 491 9.53 14.29 -16.55
CA LEU A 491 8.68 13.17 -16.97
C LEU A 491 9.15 12.55 -18.30
N ALA A 492 9.53 13.39 -19.26
CA ALA A 492 10.08 12.90 -20.54
C ALA A 492 11.43 12.19 -20.34
N GLU A 493 12.27 12.68 -19.42
CA GLU A 493 13.55 12.04 -19.08
C GLU A 493 13.33 10.70 -18.37
N TYR A 494 12.35 10.57 -17.43
CA TYR A 494 11.98 9.28 -16.83
C TYR A 494 11.44 8.28 -17.86
N THR A 495 10.61 8.73 -18.82
CA THR A 495 10.17 7.89 -19.94
C THR A 495 11.36 7.37 -20.77
N ALA A 496 12.38 8.21 -21.00
CA ALA A 496 13.60 7.80 -21.70
C ALA A 496 14.46 6.86 -20.86
N LEU A 497 14.47 7.07 -19.55
CA LEU A 497 15.21 6.25 -18.58
C LEU A 497 14.64 4.82 -18.53
N ASP A 498 13.30 4.67 -18.48
CA ASP A 498 12.61 3.38 -18.55
C ASP A 498 13.09 2.56 -19.77
N ARG A 499 13.10 3.20 -20.97
CA ARG A 499 13.63 2.56 -22.18
C ARG A 499 15.12 2.19 -22.07
N ALA A 500 15.90 3.00 -21.35
CA ALA A 500 17.32 2.75 -21.18
C ALA A 500 17.58 1.55 -20.25
N TYR A 501 16.85 1.47 -19.15
CA TYR A 501 16.92 0.31 -18.26
C TYR A 501 16.44 -0.97 -18.95
N MET A 502 15.33 -0.92 -19.70
CA MET A 502 14.85 -2.09 -20.42
C MET A 502 15.82 -2.58 -21.49
N ARG A 503 16.65 -1.72 -22.08
CA ARG A 503 17.76 -2.19 -22.95
C ARG A 503 18.82 -3.02 -22.21
N GLN A 504 18.98 -2.81 -20.91
CA GLN A 504 19.86 -3.61 -20.04
C GLN A 504 19.17 -4.86 -19.49
N ALA A 505 17.83 -4.87 -19.53
CA ALA A 505 16.98 -5.99 -19.14
C ALA A 505 17.28 -6.58 -17.73
N PRO A 506 17.42 -5.77 -16.66
CA PRO A 506 17.66 -6.31 -15.32
C PRO A 506 16.46 -7.09 -14.78
N TRP A 507 15.27 -6.82 -15.30
CA TRP A 507 14.01 -7.46 -14.97
C TRP A 507 13.31 -8.02 -16.20
N VAL A 508 12.36 -8.90 -15.95
CA VAL A 508 11.29 -9.29 -16.87
C VAL A 508 9.97 -8.75 -16.30
N PRO A 509 9.63 -7.50 -16.54
CA PRO A 509 8.32 -6.97 -16.14
C PRO A 509 7.22 -7.70 -16.91
N PHE A 510 6.16 -8.14 -16.23
CA PHE A 510 5.11 -8.88 -16.91
C PHE A 510 3.71 -8.32 -16.69
N GLY A 511 3.49 -7.53 -15.65
CA GLY A 511 2.15 -6.97 -15.45
C GLY A 511 2.03 -6.01 -14.26
N SER A 512 0.87 -5.37 -14.22
CA SER A 512 0.39 -4.55 -13.11
C SER A 512 -0.97 -5.07 -12.70
N LEU A 513 -1.19 -5.35 -11.42
CA LEU A 513 -2.50 -5.74 -10.90
C LEU A 513 -3.47 -4.56 -10.93
N THR A 514 -4.71 -4.87 -11.24
CA THR A 514 -5.82 -3.94 -11.07
C THR A 514 -6.49 -4.18 -9.73
N LEU A 515 -6.75 -3.11 -8.99
CA LEU A 515 -7.56 -3.20 -7.80
C LEU A 515 -9.03 -3.43 -8.20
N SER A 516 -9.66 -4.43 -7.63
CA SER A 516 -11.10 -4.66 -7.82
C SER A 516 -11.86 -4.34 -6.53
N THR A 517 -13.07 -3.85 -6.71
CA THR A 517 -14.01 -3.58 -5.62
C THR A 517 -15.29 -4.34 -5.88
N PHE A 518 -15.72 -5.12 -4.90
CA PHE A 518 -16.99 -5.85 -4.93
C PHE A 518 -17.84 -5.46 -3.73
N VAL A 519 -19.05 -4.99 -4.03
CA VAL A 519 -19.99 -4.46 -3.04
C VAL A 519 -21.34 -5.18 -3.13
N SER A 520 -22.13 -5.09 -2.07
CA SER A 520 -23.52 -5.57 -2.06
C SER A 520 -24.41 -4.69 -2.96
N ASP A 521 -25.59 -5.21 -3.30
CA ASP A 521 -26.58 -4.45 -4.09
C ASP A 521 -27.08 -3.16 -3.40
N ALA A 522 -26.88 -3.04 -2.10
CA ALA A 522 -27.28 -1.86 -1.34
C ALA A 522 -26.36 -0.63 -1.53
N ILE A 523 -25.14 -0.83 -2.06
CA ILE A 523 -24.14 0.24 -2.20
C ILE A 523 -24.21 0.86 -3.60
N ASP A 524 -24.15 2.19 -3.65
CA ASP A 524 -23.95 2.91 -4.91
C ASP A 524 -22.48 2.77 -5.34
N LEU A 525 -22.28 2.18 -6.52
CA LEU A 525 -20.95 1.96 -7.09
C LEU A 525 -20.50 3.15 -7.97
N GLU A 526 -21.42 4.01 -8.44
CA GLU A 526 -21.11 5.05 -9.44
C GLU A 526 -20.12 6.06 -8.87
N ASP A 527 -20.38 6.57 -7.66
CA ASP A 527 -19.59 7.61 -7.02
C ASP A 527 -18.44 7.06 -6.15
N LEU A 528 -18.29 5.72 -6.06
CA LEU A 528 -17.22 5.12 -5.28
C LEU A 528 -15.84 5.51 -5.82
N VAL A 529 -15.01 6.07 -4.97
CA VAL A 529 -13.63 6.44 -5.29
C VAL A 529 -12.69 5.29 -4.95
N ILE A 530 -11.85 4.91 -5.92
CA ILE A 530 -10.74 3.99 -5.72
C ILE A 530 -9.46 4.78 -6.00
N SER A 531 -8.80 5.20 -4.93
CA SER A 531 -7.50 5.87 -5.01
C SER A 531 -6.47 4.92 -5.62
N PRO A 532 -5.65 5.38 -6.58
CA PRO A 532 -4.57 4.56 -7.11
C PRO A 532 -3.47 4.26 -6.07
N ILE A 533 -3.44 5.00 -4.95
CA ILE A 533 -2.43 4.91 -3.90
C ILE A 533 -2.97 4.19 -2.66
N PHE A 534 -4.15 4.59 -2.17
CA PHE A 534 -4.70 4.13 -0.90
C PHE A 534 -5.83 3.11 -1.03
N GLY A 535 -6.21 2.74 -2.25
CA GLY A 535 -7.34 1.82 -2.47
C GLY A 535 -8.71 2.50 -2.29
N GLN A 536 -9.68 1.77 -1.76
CA GLN A 536 -11.05 2.26 -1.64
C GLN A 536 -11.17 3.39 -0.61
N ASP A 537 -11.75 4.50 -1.04
CA ASP A 537 -12.00 5.66 -0.17
C ASP A 537 -13.25 5.45 0.67
N LEU A 538 -13.07 5.27 1.97
CA LEU A 538 -14.19 5.04 2.90
C LEU A 538 -15.22 6.18 2.92
N THR A 539 -14.83 7.39 2.53
CA THR A 539 -15.73 8.54 2.48
C THR A 539 -16.69 8.52 1.30
N SER A 540 -16.40 7.69 0.29
CA SER A 540 -17.19 7.61 -0.94
C SER A 540 -18.23 6.49 -0.93
N PHE A 541 -18.31 5.69 0.13
CA PHE A 541 -19.36 4.67 0.26
C PHE A 541 -20.69 5.32 0.61
N GLU A 542 -21.70 5.06 -0.22
CA GLU A 542 -23.06 5.54 -0.03
C GLU A 542 -24.05 4.41 -0.28
N PHE A 543 -25.15 4.39 0.49
CA PHE A 543 -26.28 3.49 0.25
C PHE A 543 -27.20 4.06 -0.81
N LYS A 544 -27.76 3.18 -1.67
CA LYS A 544 -28.76 3.54 -2.69
C LYS A 544 -30.06 4.04 -2.08
#